data_94dd432c0d9ceb7a366d7ce12a95f82c
#
_entry.id   94dd432c0d9ceb7a366d7ce12a95f82c
#
_cell.length_a   1.000
_cell.length_b   1.000
_cell.length_c   1.000
_cell.angle_alpha   90.00
_cell.angle_beta   90.00
_cell.angle_gamma   90.00
#
_symmetry.space_group_name_H-M   'P 1'
#
loop_
_entity.id
_entity.type
_entity.pdbx_description
1 polymer ?
#
loop_
_entity_poly.entity_id
_entity_poly.type
_entity_poly.pdbx_seq_one_letter_code
_entity_poly.pdbx_strand_id
1 'polypeptide(L)'
;MATLTEALMTVLHRLLLTVFFLIAVSPVFAAGPSEHVRAIVSGIVTYTRWPSLTGAPKLCIFASSRFTHSLAHEDPDALPYQPVIVRNSEEALKTTCDGFYFGSESPTEQSELTRRYGPRPLLLIAEQNTDCSIGSAFCLIINDDRVRFSVNLDVLTHSGVRVNPDVLMLARKKPHE
;
A
#
# COMPACT_ATOMS: atom_id res chain seq x y z
N MET A 1 59.52 -32.34 8.42
CA MET A 1 58.32 -32.46 7.57
C MET A 1 57.01 -32.14 8.29
N ALA A 2 56.92 -32.28 9.61
CA ALA A 2 55.72 -31.97 10.38
C ALA A 2 55.29 -30.46 10.41
N THR A 3 56.23 -29.54 10.36
CA THR A 3 55.98 -28.09 10.49
C THR A 3 55.32 -27.45 9.26
N LEU A 4 55.53 -28.03 8.07
CA LEU A 4 54.95 -27.50 6.83
C LEU A 4 53.43 -27.84 6.70
N THR A 5 53.05 -29.03 7.19
CA THR A 5 51.65 -29.48 7.16
C THR A 5 50.80 -28.75 8.18
N GLU A 6 51.35 -28.43 9.37
CA GLU A 6 50.61 -27.62 10.38
C GLU A 6 50.41 -26.17 9.94
N ALA A 7 51.43 -25.58 9.29
CA ALA A 7 51.29 -24.22 8.75
C ALA A 7 50.25 -24.16 7.62
N LEU A 8 50.20 -25.16 6.76
CA LEU A 8 49.25 -25.25 5.66
C LEU A 8 47.80 -25.42 6.17
N MET A 9 47.62 -26.27 7.21
CA MET A 9 46.30 -26.48 7.83
C MET A 9 45.78 -25.22 8.53
N THR A 10 46.63 -24.47 9.22
CA THR A 10 46.23 -23.19 9.86
C THR A 10 45.85 -22.11 8.86
N VAL A 11 46.57 -22.02 7.75
CA VAL A 11 46.24 -21.07 6.68
C VAL A 11 44.90 -21.42 6.00
N LEU A 12 44.71 -22.73 5.72
CA LEU A 12 43.46 -23.22 5.11
C LEU A 12 42.25 -23.00 6.05
N HIS A 13 42.43 -23.24 7.36
CA HIS A 13 41.36 -23.01 8.34
C HIS A 13 41.01 -21.54 8.50
N ARG A 14 42.00 -20.65 8.49
CA ARG A 14 41.75 -19.18 8.49
C ARG A 14 41.07 -18.70 7.23
N LEU A 15 41.44 -19.28 6.06
CA LEU A 15 40.81 -18.94 4.78
C LEU A 15 39.34 -19.41 4.74
N LEU A 16 39.05 -20.60 5.25
CA LEU A 16 37.68 -21.11 5.38
C LEU A 16 36.84 -20.30 6.33
N LEU A 17 37.40 -19.85 7.48
CA LEU A 17 36.68 -18.98 8.43
C LEU A 17 36.41 -17.59 7.82
N THR A 18 37.33 -17.02 7.06
CA THR A 18 37.08 -15.71 6.42
C THR A 18 36.05 -15.81 5.30
N VAL A 19 36.04 -16.88 4.51
CA VAL A 19 35.03 -17.13 3.47
C VAL A 19 33.65 -17.39 4.14
N PHE A 20 33.58 -18.12 5.23
CA PHE A 20 32.31 -18.34 5.94
C PHE A 20 31.73 -17.05 6.54
N PHE A 21 32.59 -16.14 7.03
CA PHE A 21 32.14 -14.85 7.55
C PHE A 21 31.64 -13.87 6.47
N LEU A 22 32.15 -13.97 5.24
CA LEU A 22 31.72 -13.15 4.09
C LEU A 22 30.36 -13.55 3.53
N ILE A 23 29.93 -14.81 3.72
CA ILE A 23 28.64 -15.32 3.22
C ILE A 23 27.47 -14.97 4.16
N ALA A 24 27.74 -14.63 5.42
CA ALA A 24 26.71 -14.40 6.44
C ALA A 24 26.08 -12.99 6.43
N VAL A 25 26.55 -12.06 5.61
CA VAL A 25 25.98 -10.72 5.48
C VAL A 25 24.99 -10.69 4.32
N SER A 26 23.80 -11.26 4.53
CA SER A 26 22.66 -11.02 3.63
C SER A 26 22.21 -9.57 3.83
N PRO A 27 22.16 -8.72 2.78
CA PRO A 27 21.58 -7.39 2.91
C PRO A 27 20.09 -7.55 3.26
N VAL A 28 19.70 -7.13 4.43
CA VAL A 28 18.30 -6.95 4.78
C VAL A 28 17.84 -5.71 4.01
N PHE A 29 17.18 -5.91 2.88
CA PHE A 29 16.49 -4.83 2.18
C PHE A 29 15.31 -4.42 3.05
N ALA A 30 15.38 -3.23 3.65
CA ALA A 30 14.22 -2.63 4.29
C ALA A 30 13.16 -2.36 3.20
N ALA A 31 11.92 -2.77 3.45
CA ALA A 31 10.79 -2.48 2.57
C ALA A 31 10.65 -0.97 2.39
N GLY A 32 10.61 -0.52 1.14
CA GLY A 32 10.49 0.90 0.82
C GLY A 32 9.05 1.41 1.03
N PRO A 33 8.84 2.75 1.02
CA PRO A 33 7.51 3.35 1.17
C PRO A 33 6.47 2.77 0.21
N SER A 34 6.86 2.43 -1.00
CA SER A 34 5.99 1.85 -2.03
C SER A 34 5.38 0.51 -1.62
N GLU A 35 6.19 -0.36 -1.02
CA GLU A 35 5.72 -1.66 -0.52
C GLU A 35 4.79 -1.49 0.69
N HIS A 36 5.11 -0.56 1.59
CA HIS A 36 4.25 -0.24 2.73
C HIS A 36 2.91 0.34 2.29
N VAL A 37 2.88 1.25 1.29
CA VAL A 37 1.63 1.77 0.72
C VAL A 37 0.81 0.65 0.13
N ARG A 38 1.41 -0.23 -0.68
CA ARG A 38 0.74 -1.39 -1.27
C ARG A 38 0.15 -2.30 -0.19
N ALA A 39 0.91 -2.62 0.85
CA ALA A 39 0.45 -3.47 1.95
C ALA A 39 -0.74 -2.86 2.70
N ILE A 40 -0.72 -1.55 2.97
CA ILE A 40 -1.81 -0.85 3.65
C ILE A 40 -3.05 -0.79 2.76
N VAL A 41 -2.92 -0.42 1.48
CA VAL A 41 -4.05 -0.36 0.55
C VAL A 41 -4.68 -1.75 0.38
N SER A 42 -3.86 -2.79 0.19
CA SER A 42 -4.33 -4.18 0.12
C SER A 42 -5.05 -4.59 1.42
N GLY A 43 -4.52 -4.21 2.58
CA GLY A 43 -5.15 -4.44 3.87
C GLY A 43 -6.52 -3.75 3.96
N ILE A 44 -6.61 -2.46 3.64
CA ILE A 44 -7.87 -1.71 3.65
C ILE A 44 -8.91 -2.39 2.75
N VAL A 45 -8.54 -2.76 1.52
CA VAL A 45 -9.44 -3.46 0.58
C VAL A 45 -9.89 -4.80 1.15
N THR A 46 -8.98 -5.59 1.70
CA THR A 46 -9.29 -6.91 2.29
C THR A 46 -10.31 -6.82 3.44
N TYR A 47 -10.24 -5.76 4.24
CA TYR A 47 -11.19 -5.50 5.33
C TYR A 47 -12.47 -4.78 4.89
N THR A 48 -12.59 -4.42 3.61
CA THR A 48 -13.77 -3.75 3.06
C THR A 48 -14.71 -4.75 2.38
N ARG A 49 -16.02 -4.51 2.50
CA ARG A 49 -17.08 -5.29 1.85
C ARG A 49 -18.03 -4.36 1.10
N TRP A 50 -18.30 -4.70 -0.14
CA TRP A 50 -19.28 -4.04 -0.99
C TRP A 50 -20.57 -4.87 -0.98
N PRO A 51 -21.73 -4.30 -0.63
CA PRO A 51 -22.97 -5.06 -0.42
C PRO A 51 -23.41 -5.92 -1.61
N SER A 52 -23.10 -5.51 -2.84
CA SER A 52 -23.58 -6.15 -4.06
C SER A 52 -22.47 -6.68 -4.98
N LEU A 53 -21.21 -6.66 -4.53
CA LEU A 53 -20.08 -7.08 -5.35
C LEU A 53 -19.78 -8.55 -5.14
N THR A 54 -19.66 -9.29 -6.26
CA THR A 54 -19.15 -10.66 -6.30
C THR A 54 -17.78 -10.66 -6.98
N GLY A 55 -16.73 -11.00 -6.23
CA GLY A 55 -15.35 -11.03 -6.74
C GLY A 55 -14.49 -9.86 -6.27
N ALA A 56 -13.31 -9.71 -6.88
CA ALA A 56 -12.37 -8.66 -6.53
C ALA A 56 -12.87 -7.28 -7.00
N PRO A 57 -12.84 -6.24 -6.12
CA PRO A 57 -13.26 -4.89 -6.49
C PRO A 57 -12.30 -4.25 -7.48
N LYS A 58 -12.81 -3.37 -8.34
CA LYS A 58 -12.01 -2.53 -9.22
C LYS A 58 -11.56 -1.28 -8.49
N LEU A 59 -10.26 -1.18 -8.22
CA LEU A 59 -9.66 0.03 -7.65
C LEU A 59 -9.10 0.91 -8.77
N CYS A 60 -9.76 2.03 -9.02
CA CYS A 60 -9.29 3.03 -9.96
C CYS A 60 -8.21 3.90 -9.31
N ILE A 61 -7.00 3.81 -9.84
CA ILE A 61 -5.81 4.50 -9.34
C ILE A 61 -5.52 5.68 -10.23
N PHE A 62 -5.51 6.88 -9.68
CA PHE A 62 -5.16 8.08 -10.44
C PHE A 62 -3.69 8.06 -10.85
N ALA A 63 -3.42 8.35 -12.11
CA ALA A 63 -2.06 8.39 -12.67
C ALA A 63 -1.15 9.45 -12.02
N SER A 64 -1.74 10.42 -11.32
CA SER A 64 -1.06 11.42 -10.48
C SER A 64 -0.42 10.83 -9.21
N SER A 65 -0.78 9.59 -8.85
CA SER A 65 -0.21 8.90 -7.68
C SER A 65 1.27 8.58 -7.87
N ARG A 66 2.06 8.81 -6.83
CA ARG A 66 3.48 8.42 -6.77
C ARG A 66 3.66 6.90 -6.69
N PHE A 67 2.61 6.17 -6.31
CA PHE A 67 2.63 4.73 -6.06
C PHE A 67 1.89 3.91 -7.11
N THR A 68 1.56 4.51 -8.26
CA THR A 68 0.85 3.83 -9.36
C THR A 68 1.51 2.51 -9.74
N HIS A 69 2.86 2.48 -9.82
CA HIS A 69 3.59 1.26 -10.18
C HIS A 69 3.38 0.13 -9.16
N SER A 70 3.60 0.39 -7.88
CA SER A 70 3.46 -0.62 -6.82
C SER A 70 2.01 -1.06 -6.58
N LEU A 71 1.03 -0.20 -6.91
CA LEU A 71 -0.39 -0.50 -6.76
C LEU A 71 -1.00 -1.23 -7.97
N ALA A 72 -0.37 -1.17 -9.15
CA ALA A 72 -0.99 -1.66 -10.37
C ALA A 72 -0.15 -2.65 -11.18
N HIS A 73 1.19 -2.66 -11.05
CA HIS A 73 2.07 -3.41 -11.95
C HIS A 73 2.85 -4.55 -11.29
N GLU A 74 2.84 -4.63 -9.97
CA GLU A 74 3.43 -5.76 -9.25
C GLU A 74 2.38 -6.86 -9.10
N ASP A 75 2.67 -8.06 -9.61
CA ASP A 75 1.90 -9.28 -9.56
C ASP A 75 0.38 -9.09 -9.32
N PRO A 76 -0.41 -8.88 -10.39
CA PRO A 76 -1.84 -8.57 -10.27
C PRO A 76 -2.63 -9.68 -9.56
N ASP A 77 -2.17 -10.94 -9.63
CA ASP A 77 -2.83 -12.07 -9.01
C ASP A 77 -2.68 -12.11 -7.48
N ALA A 78 -1.67 -11.36 -6.95
CA ALA A 78 -1.46 -11.22 -5.52
C ALA A 78 -2.25 -10.05 -4.90
N LEU A 79 -2.94 -9.22 -5.71
CA LEU A 79 -3.70 -8.08 -5.23
C LEU A 79 -5.15 -8.49 -4.86
N PRO A 80 -5.71 -7.98 -3.74
CA PRO A 80 -7.11 -8.23 -3.38
C PRO A 80 -8.09 -7.36 -4.19
N TYR A 81 -7.64 -6.72 -5.25
CA TYR A 81 -8.42 -5.85 -6.14
C TYR A 81 -7.89 -5.92 -7.58
N GLN A 82 -8.72 -5.50 -8.53
CA GLN A 82 -8.34 -5.31 -9.93
C GLN A 82 -7.91 -3.85 -10.11
N PRO A 83 -6.63 -3.55 -10.37
CA PRO A 83 -6.17 -2.18 -10.57
C PRO A 83 -6.59 -1.66 -11.94
N VAL A 84 -7.10 -0.43 -11.99
CA VAL A 84 -7.44 0.30 -13.22
C VAL A 84 -6.82 1.69 -13.13
N ILE A 85 -5.91 2.02 -14.04
CA ILE A 85 -5.30 3.36 -14.05
C ILE A 85 -6.23 4.33 -14.76
N VAL A 86 -6.51 5.47 -14.13
CA VAL A 86 -7.29 6.58 -14.68
C VAL A 86 -6.46 7.86 -14.67
N ARG A 87 -6.49 8.62 -15.78
CA ARG A 87 -5.63 9.80 -15.94
C ARG A 87 -6.23 11.08 -15.32
N ASN A 88 -7.55 11.12 -15.22
CA ASN A 88 -8.29 12.30 -14.74
C ASN A 88 -9.72 11.93 -14.34
N SER A 89 -10.43 12.89 -13.76
CA SER A 89 -11.83 12.72 -13.32
C SER A 89 -12.79 12.37 -14.45
N GLU A 90 -12.59 12.86 -15.67
CA GLU A 90 -13.45 12.52 -16.80
C GLU A 90 -13.33 11.05 -17.22
N GLU A 91 -12.13 10.50 -17.18
CA GLU A 91 -11.90 9.08 -17.44
C GLU A 91 -12.46 8.23 -16.28
N ALA A 92 -12.26 8.66 -15.04
CA ALA A 92 -12.82 8.01 -13.86
C ALA A 92 -14.35 7.92 -13.91
N LEU A 93 -15.04 8.97 -14.36
CA LEU A 93 -16.51 8.99 -14.51
C LEU A 93 -17.02 8.03 -15.58
N LYS A 94 -16.19 7.69 -16.57
CA LYS A 94 -16.53 6.73 -17.64
C LYS A 94 -16.15 5.30 -17.33
N THR A 95 -15.39 5.11 -16.24
CA THR A 95 -14.85 3.80 -15.82
C THR A 95 -15.71 3.24 -14.68
N THR A 96 -15.98 1.94 -14.71
CA THR A 96 -16.63 1.29 -13.57
C THR A 96 -15.59 1.03 -12.49
N CYS A 97 -15.70 1.73 -11.35
CA CYS A 97 -14.81 1.62 -10.21
C CYS A 97 -15.61 1.24 -8.95
N ASP A 98 -15.04 0.41 -8.10
CA ASP A 98 -15.57 0.08 -6.77
C ASP A 98 -14.80 0.83 -5.66
N GLY A 99 -13.71 1.48 -6.04
CA GLY A 99 -12.94 2.40 -5.20
C GLY A 99 -12.06 3.32 -6.02
N PHE A 100 -11.69 4.44 -5.42
CA PHE A 100 -10.70 5.38 -5.95
C PHE A 100 -9.49 5.45 -5.03
N TYR A 101 -8.31 5.43 -5.65
CA TYR A 101 -7.06 5.81 -5.03
C TYR A 101 -6.58 7.13 -5.65
N PHE A 102 -6.67 8.20 -4.89
CA PHE A 102 -6.30 9.54 -5.30
C PHE A 102 -4.81 9.80 -5.06
N GLY A 103 -4.14 10.40 -6.04
CA GLY A 103 -2.77 10.88 -5.96
C GLY A 103 -2.71 12.32 -5.48
N SER A 104 -2.56 13.26 -6.42
CA SER A 104 -2.45 14.70 -6.16
C SER A 104 -3.78 15.46 -6.24
N GLU A 105 -4.90 14.78 -6.45
CA GLU A 105 -6.22 15.39 -6.45
C GLU A 105 -6.54 16.01 -5.09
N SER A 106 -6.92 17.28 -5.09
CA SER A 106 -7.29 17.99 -3.88
C SER A 106 -8.53 17.38 -3.21
N PRO A 107 -8.70 17.55 -1.89
CA PRO A 107 -9.90 17.06 -1.19
C PRO A 107 -11.21 17.54 -1.80
N THR A 108 -11.24 18.75 -2.37
CA THR A 108 -12.41 19.29 -3.08
C THR A 108 -12.67 18.54 -4.38
N GLU A 109 -11.64 18.27 -5.18
CA GLU A 109 -11.75 17.48 -6.42
C GLU A 109 -12.21 16.04 -6.13
N GLN A 110 -11.69 15.43 -5.06
CA GLN A 110 -12.12 14.10 -4.59
C GLN A 110 -13.62 14.09 -4.26
N SER A 111 -14.10 15.07 -3.50
CA SER A 111 -15.53 15.23 -3.15
C SER A 111 -16.40 15.46 -4.38
N GLU A 112 -15.96 16.33 -5.28
CA GLU A 112 -16.69 16.64 -6.51
C GLU A 112 -16.82 15.43 -7.42
N LEU A 113 -15.73 14.68 -7.62
CA LEU A 113 -15.76 13.44 -8.39
C LEU A 113 -16.72 12.43 -7.77
N THR A 114 -16.63 12.20 -6.45
CA THR A 114 -17.48 11.24 -5.75
C THR A 114 -18.96 11.61 -5.92
N ARG A 115 -19.31 12.89 -5.77
CA ARG A 115 -20.66 13.40 -5.97
C ARG A 115 -21.17 13.15 -7.40
N ARG A 116 -20.34 13.40 -8.41
CA ARG A 116 -20.66 13.18 -9.83
C ARG A 116 -20.74 11.71 -10.19
N TYR A 117 -19.94 10.86 -9.52
CA TYR A 117 -19.93 9.44 -9.77
C TYR A 117 -21.23 8.74 -9.32
N GLY A 118 -21.97 9.35 -8.39
CA GLY A 118 -23.31 8.94 -7.98
C GLY A 118 -23.35 7.99 -6.78
N PRO A 119 -24.56 7.65 -6.33
CA PRO A 119 -24.78 6.95 -5.05
C PRO A 119 -24.55 5.43 -5.20
N ARG A 120 -23.32 5.01 -5.25
CA ARG A 120 -22.93 3.59 -5.23
C ARG A 120 -21.87 3.34 -4.15
N PRO A 121 -21.77 2.11 -3.62
CA PRO A 121 -20.73 1.78 -2.65
C PRO A 121 -19.35 2.00 -3.25
N LEU A 122 -18.55 2.89 -2.64
CA LEU A 122 -17.28 3.34 -3.18
C LEU A 122 -16.24 3.51 -2.07
N LEU A 123 -15.14 2.76 -2.15
CA LEU A 123 -14.00 2.94 -1.26
C LEU A 123 -13.14 4.12 -1.70
N LEU A 124 -12.85 5.06 -0.80
CA LEU A 124 -12.10 6.28 -1.10
C LEU A 124 -10.81 6.33 -0.29
N ILE A 125 -9.66 6.31 -0.98
CA ILE A 125 -8.33 6.36 -0.39
C ILE A 125 -7.55 7.51 -1.04
N ALA A 126 -6.80 8.30 -0.27
CA ALA A 126 -5.95 9.37 -0.79
C ALA A 126 -4.54 9.33 -0.20
N GLU A 127 -3.52 9.65 -1.01
CA GLU A 127 -2.14 9.77 -0.54
C GLU A 127 -1.75 11.21 -0.13
N GLN A 128 -2.52 12.21 -0.53
CA GLN A 128 -2.23 13.63 -0.26
C GLN A 128 -3.47 14.38 0.26
N ASN A 129 -4.07 13.87 1.33
CA ASN A 129 -5.17 14.53 2.04
C ASN A 129 -4.85 14.52 3.54
N THR A 130 -3.99 15.45 3.97
CA THR A 130 -3.40 15.46 5.31
C THR A 130 -4.42 15.69 6.42
N ASP A 131 -5.42 16.54 6.19
CA ASP A 131 -6.44 16.87 7.20
C ASP A 131 -7.51 15.79 7.32
N CYS A 132 -7.70 15.00 6.24
CA CYS A 132 -8.70 13.93 6.18
C CYS A 132 -10.11 14.34 6.61
N SER A 133 -10.48 15.61 6.39
CA SER A 133 -11.76 16.17 6.84
C SER A 133 -12.86 16.03 5.78
N ILE A 134 -12.49 16.02 4.49
CA ILE A 134 -13.38 15.84 3.34
C ILE A 134 -12.68 14.99 2.27
N GLY A 135 -13.42 14.54 1.27
CA GLY A 135 -12.91 13.87 0.07
C GLY A 135 -12.81 12.37 0.26
N SER A 136 -11.81 11.89 0.98
CA SER A 136 -11.54 10.46 1.14
C SER A 136 -11.87 9.94 2.53
N ALA A 137 -12.21 8.63 2.59
CA ALA A 137 -12.47 7.92 3.84
C ALA A 137 -11.16 7.50 4.53
N PHE A 138 -10.14 7.14 3.74
CA PHE A 138 -8.81 6.77 4.22
C PHE A 138 -7.78 7.73 3.63
N CYS A 139 -7.01 8.38 4.48
CA CYS A 139 -5.99 9.35 4.07
C CYS A 139 -4.63 8.87 4.56
N LEU A 140 -3.72 8.57 3.63
CA LEU A 140 -2.40 8.05 3.94
C LEU A 140 -1.50 9.16 4.48
N ILE A 141 -0.72 8.82 5.49
CA ILE A 141 0.35 9.63 6.07
C ILE A 141 1.65 8.92 5.77
N ILE A 142 2.34 9.43 4.75
CA ILE A 142 3.51 8.78 4.16
C ILE A 142 4.76 9.55 4.56
N ASN A 143 5.61 8.91 5.35
CA ASN A 143 6.93 9.39 5.73
C ASN A 143 7.98 8.41 5.18
N ASP A 144 9.25 8.82 5.19
CA ASP A 144 10.36 8.02 4.62
C ASP A 144 10.45 6.61 5.22
N ASP A 145 10.18 6.47 6.53
CA ASP A 145 10.36 5.21 7.26
C ASP A 145 9.07 4.40 7.44
N ARG A 146 7.90 5.02 7.27
CA ARG A 146 6.64 4.35 7.59
C ARG A 146 5.44 5.01 6.94
N VAL A 147 4.43 4.19 6.68
CA VAL A 147 3.12 4.62 6.19
C VAL A 147 2.07 4.32 7.26
N ARG A 148 1.25 5.32 7.54
CA ARG A 148 0.07 5.23 8.41
C ARG A 148 -1.13 5.79 7.65
N PHE A 149 -2.32 5.74 8.24
CA PHE A 149 -3.48 6.40 7.70
C PHE A 149 -4.39 6.97 8.80
N SER A 150 -5.12 8.00 8.44
CA SER A 150 -6.26 8.53 9.17
C SER A 150 -7.55 8.04 8.53
N VAL A 151 -8.63 7.99 9.31
CA VAL A 151 -9.97 7.60 8.82
C VAL A 151 -10.95 8.73 9.07
N ASN A 152 -11.61 9.18 8.01
CA ASN A 152 -12.77 10.04 8.09
C ASN A 152 -14.02 9.18 8.21
N LEU A 153 -14.56 9.07 9.42
CA LEU A 153 -15.72 8.22 9.70
C LEU A 153 -17.01 8.75 9.06
N ASP A 154 -17.12 10.06 8.87
CA ASP A 154 -18.28 10.66 8.21
C ASP A 154 -18.33 10.26 6.74
N VAL A 155 -17.24 10.49 6.00
CA VAL A 155 -17.11 10.04 4.60
C VAL A 155 -17.29 8.53 4.49
N LEU A 156 -16.67 7.75 5.40
CA LEU A 156 -16.80 6.30 5.39
C LEU A 156 -18.24 5.84 5.57
N THR A 157 -18.98 6.45 6.49
CA THR A 157 -20.38 6.09 6.77
C THR A 157 -21.27 6.34 5.55
N HIS A 158 -21.00 7.41 4.79
CA HIS A 158 -21.75 7.76 3.58
C HIS A 158 -21.26 7.05 2.30
N SER A 159 -20.12 6.37 2.37
CA SER A 159 -19.50 5.71 1.20
C SER A 159 -20.26 4.46 0.71
N GLY A 160 -21.16 3.92 1.51
CA GLY A 160 -21.94 2.72 1.20
C GLY A 160 -21.16 1.39 1.31
N VAL A 161 -19.85 1.40 1.49
CA VAL A 161 -19.06 0.20 1.80
C VAL A 161 -19.12 -0.11 3.30
N ARG A 162 -18.85 -1.36 3.67
CA ARG A 162 -18.74 -1.81 5.07
C ARG A 162 -17.29 -2.19 5.35
N VAL A 163 -16.69 -1.54 6.33
CA VAL A 163 -15.31 -1.80 6.72
C VAL A 163 -15.29 -2.49 8.08
N ASN A 164 -14.56 -3.61 8.18
CA ASN A 164 -14.37 -4.27 9.45
C ASN A 164 -13.56 -3.35 10.39
N PRO A 165 -14.01 -3.13 11.64
CA PRO A 165 -13.28 -2.33 12.63
C PRO A 165 -11.83 -2.74 12.85
N ASP A 166 -11.48 -3.99 12.57
CA ASP A 166 -10.10 -4.49 12.68
C ASP A 166 -9.12 -3.74 11.77
N VAL A 167 -9.59 -3.11 10.68
CA VAL A 167 -8.76 -2.23 9.85
C VAL A 167 -8.13 -1.11 10.67
N LEU A 168 -8.82 -0.62 11.70
CA LEU A 168 -8.32 0.44 12.58
C LEU A 168 -7.11 -0.02 13.40
N MET A 169 -6.94 -1.33 13.60
CA MET A 169 -5.76 -1.88 14.25
C MET A 169 -4.51 -1.73 13.37
N LEU A 170 -4.67 -1.66 12.04
CA LEU A 170 -3.57 -1.37 11.13
C LEU A 170 -3.05 0.07 11.31
N ALA A 171 -3.96 1.01 11.63
CA ALA A 171 -3.60 2.41 11.91
C ALA A 171 -2.87 2.57 13.26
N ARG A 172 -3.12 1.65 14.22
CA ARG A 172 -2.65 1.75 15.61
C ARG A 172 -1.36 0.98 15.90
N LYS A 173 -0.81 0.23 14.96
CA LYS A 173 0.47 -0.46 15.20
C LYS A 173 1.57 0.56 15.45
N LYS A 174 1.67 1.00 16.75
CA LYS A 174 2.91 1.61 17.24
C LYS A 174 4.00 0.56 17.09
N PRO A 175 5.17 0.89 16.56
CA PRO A 175 6.34 0.04 16.78
C PRO A 175 6.51 -0.04 18.30
N HIS A 176 6.64 -1.23 18.82
CA HIS A 176 7.14 -1.41 20.17
C HIS A 176 8.51 -0.74 20.24
N GLU A 177 8.65 0.19 21.19
CA GLU A 177 9.93 0.67 21.66
C GLU A 177 10.78 -0.50 22.14
#